data_84548a160eca5db36107b98be97ccfb6
#
_entry.id   84548a160eca5db36107b98be97ccfb6
#
_cell.length_a   1.000
_cell.length_b   1.000
_cell.length_c   1.000
_cell.angle_alpha   90.00
_cell.angle_beta   90.00
_cell.angle_gamma   90.00
#
_symmetry.space_group_name_H-M   'P 1'
#
loop_
_entity.id
_entity.type
_entity.pdbx_description
1 polymer ?
#
loop_
_entity_poly.entity_id
_entity_poly.type
_entity_poly.pdbx_seq_one_letter_code
_entity_poly.pdbx_strand_id
1 'polypeptide(L)'
;MTPTIEIVETPTDEVVTALARLLPQLSSATPPTASELEAIIAGGGTFFVARIDGQIVGCLTLILYRIPTGLKAWIEDVVVDEAARGNGVGEALNLAAIDEARRLGANAVNLTSRRERVAANRLYQRIGFSARDSTVYRKYV
;
A
#
# COMPACT_ATOMS: atom_id res chain seq x y z
N MET A 1 -15.79 -8.03 11.40
CA MET A 1 -15.08 -6.93 12.00
C MET A 1 -14.66 -5.96 10.92
N THR A 2 -15.01 -4.71 11.07
CA THR A 2 -14.71 -3.69 10.07
C THR A 2 -13.36 -3.06 10.38
N PRO A 3 -12.40 -3.10 9.45
CA PRO A 3 -11.11 -2.44 9.67
C PRO A 3 -11.27 -0.91 9.62
N THR A 4 -10.45 -0.22 10.41
CA THR A 4 -10.31 1.23 10.32
C THR A 4 -8.99 1.55 9.63
N ILE A 5 -8.98 2.56 8.76
CA ILE A 5 -7.80 2.94 7.99
C ILE A 5 -7.34 4.32 8.47
N GLU A 6 -6.05 4.45 8.68
CA GLU A 6 -5.47 5.75 9.05
C GLU A 6 -4.21 6.03 8.25
N ILE A 7 -3.96 7.30 8.00
CA ILE A 7 -2.72 7.78 7.39
C ILE A 7 -1.72 8.03 8.53
N VAL A 8 -0.53 7.47 8.40
CA VAL A 8 0.55 7.66 9.37
C VAL A 8 1.33 8.92 8.99
N GLU A 9 1.18 9.98 9.78
CA GLU A 9 1.92 11.22 9.55
C GLU A 9 3.28 11.21 10.25
N THR A 10 3.36 10.53 11.40
CA THR A 10 4.58 10.41 12.19
C THR A 10 4.79 8.94 12.55
N PRO A 11 5.92 8.32 12.20
CA PRO A 11 6.20 6.95 12.59
C PRO A 11 6.30 6.81 14.12
N THR A 12 5.51 5.91 14.67
CA THR A 12 5.57 5.55 16.08
C THR A 12 6.25 4.20 16.24
N ASP A 13 6.66 3.86 17.46
CA ASP A 13 7.23 2.56 17.76
C ASP A 13 6.26 1.44 17.42
N GLU A 14 4.97 1.66 17.65
CA GLU A 14 3.92 0.71 17.28
C GLU A 14 3.91 0.42 15.79
N VAL A 15 3.98 1.46 14.97
CA VAL A 15 4.00 1.32 13.51
C VAL A 15 5.25 0.59 13.04
N VAL A 16 6.42 0.97 13.55
CA VAL A 16 7.69 0.32 13.20
C VAL A 16 7.67 -1.16 13.58
N THR A 17 7.18 -1.47 14.78
CA THR A 17 7.06 -2.85 15.25
C THR A 17 6.08 -3.65 14.39
N ALA A 18 4.95 -3.04 14.02
CA ALA A 18 3.96 -3.68 13.15
C ALA A 18 4.56 -4.00 11.77
N LEU A 19 5.34 -3.08 11.18
CA LEU A 19 6.00 -3.31 9.90
C LEU A 19 7.03 -4.43 9.98
N ALA A 20 7.77 -4.53 11.09
CA ALA A 20 8.72 -5.62 11.30
C ALA A 20 8.02 -6.98 11.30
N ARG A 21 6.76 -7.03 11.71
CA ARG A 21 5.93 -8.25 11.71
C ARG A 21 5.26 -8.50 10.37
N LEU A 22 4.78 -7.45 9.70
CA LEU A 22 3.97 -7.58 8.48
C LEU A 22 4.83 -7.77 7.22
N LEU A 23 5.89 -6.99 7.05
CA LEU A 23 6.66 -7.00 5.80
C LEU A 23 7.33 -8.34 5.47
N PRO A 24 7.80 -9.15 6.43
CA PRO A 24 8.29 -10.49 6.11
C PRO A 24 7.24 -11.40 5.45
N GLN A 25 5.96 -11.10 5.58
CA GLN A 25 4.90 -11.84 4.90
C GLN A 25 4.81 -11.49 3.41
N LEU A 26 5.46 -10.42 2.97
CA LEU A 26 5.46 -9.96 1.59
C LEU A 26 6.81 -10.14 0.91
N SER A 27 7.90 -9.89 1.61
CA SER A 27 9.23 -9.73 1.02
C SER A 27 10.31 -10.17 2.00
N SER A 28 11.49 -10.53 1.46
CA SER A 28 12.68 -10.80 2.24
C SER A 28 13.50 -9.53 2.55
N ALA A 29 13.03 -8.37 2.11
CA ALA A 29 13.69 -7.10 2.40
C ALA A 29 13.69 -6.81 3.90
N THR A 30 14.73 -6.15 4.37
CA THR A 30 14.81 -5.70 5.77
C THR A 30 13.72 -4.65 6.03
N PRO A 31 12.88 -4.81 7.06
CA PRO A 31 11.88 -3.80 7.40
C PRO A 31 12.52 -2.45 7.73
N PRO A 32 11.82 -1.33 7.44
CA PRO A 32 12.38 0.00 7.62
C PRO A 32 12.51 0.38 9.10
N THR A 33 13.47 1.25 9.36
CA THR A 33 13.59 1.97 10.63
C THR A 33 12.58 3.13 10.65
N ALA A 34 12.38 3.74 11.82
CA ALA A 34 11.54 4.94 11.94
C ALA A 34 12.05 6.06 11.01
N SER A 35 13.37 6.25 10.94
CA SER A 35 13.99 7.26 10.09
C SER A 35 13.74 7.01 8.61
N GLU A 36 13.83 5.75 8.17
CA GLU A 36 13.53 5.39 6.78
C GLU A 36 12.05 5.60 6.45
N LEU A 37 11.15 5.30 7.38
CA LEU A 37 9.73 5.53 7.19
C LEU A 37 9.41 7.02 7.13
N GLU A 38 10.06 7.85 7.95
CA GLU A 38 9.97 9.31 7.87
C GLU A 38 10.39 9.82 6.49
N ALA A 39 11.46 9.27 5.94
CA ALA A 39 11.93 9.65 4.60
C ALA A 39 10.90 9.31 3.51
N ILE A 40 10.22 8.18 3.63
CA ILE A 40 9.14 7.82 2.70
C ILE A 40 8.02 8.86 2.76
N ILE A 41 7.57 9.20 3.96
CA ILE A 41 6.49 10.17 4.17
C ILE A 41 6.89 11.57 3.66
N ALA A 42 8.11 12.00 3.95
CA ALA A 42 8.62 13.29 3.50
C ALA A 42 8.85 13.34 1.99
N GLY A 43 9.12 12.20 1.36
CA GLY A 43 9.45 12.09 -0.06
C GLY A 43 8.28 11.91 -1.01
N GLY A 44 7.04 12.18 -0.57
CA GLY A 44 5.84 12.06 -1.41
C GLY A 44 5.08 10.75 -1.23
N GLY A 45 5.48 9.92 -0.29
CA GLY A 45 4.75 8.72 0.07
C GLY A 45 3.68 9.02 1.11
N THR A 46 2.49 8.44 0.92
CA THR A 46 1.44 8.41 1.93
C THR A 46 1.36 6.99 2.47
N PHE A 47 1.56 6.83 3.76
CA PHE A 47 1.60 5.52 4.38
C PHE A 47 0.31 5.25 5.15
N PHE A 48 -0.37 4.17 4.81
CA PHE A 48 -1.62 3.76 5.42
C PHE A 48 -1.43 2.53 6.29
N VAL A 49 -2.11 2.51 7.43
CA VAL A 49 -2.26 1.29 8.23
C VAL A 49 -3.73 0.97 8.43
N ALA A 50 -4.02 -0.31 8.54
CA ALA A 50 -5.37 -0.81 8.86
C ALA A 50 -5.35 -1.42 10.25
N ARG A 51 -6.40 -1.14 11.04
CA ARG A 51 -6.56 -1.70 12.38
C ARG A 51 -7.84 -2.50 12.50
N ILE A 52 -7.76 -3.59 13.24
CA ILE A 52 -8.93 -4.33 13.75
C ILE A 52 -8.73 -4.44 15.27
N ASP A 53 -9.72 -4.06 16.03
CA ASP A 53 -9.66 -4.06 17.51
C ASP A 53 -8.41 -3.36 18.06
N GLY A 54 -8.05 -2.23 17.44
CA GLY A 54 -6.90 -1.43 17.84
C GLY A 54 -5.54 -1.96 17.38
N GLN A 55 -5.47 -3.15 16.80
CA GLN A 55 -4.22 -3.74 16.33
C GLN A 55 -3.98 -3.47 14.85
N ILE A 56 -2.75 -3.11 14.51
CA ILE A 56 -2.36 -2.93 13.10
C ILE A 56 -2.28 -4.30 12.44
N VAL A 57 -3.10 -4.50 11.42
CA VAL A 57 -3.23 -5.78 10.70
C VAL A 57 -2.93 -5.65 9.21
N GLY A 58 -2.60 -4.47 8.74
CA GLY A 58 -2.25 -4.27 7.33
C GLY A 58 -1.63 -2.92 7.09
N CYS A 59 -0.99 -2.77 5.94
CA CYS A 59 -0.40 -1.51 5.51
C CYS A 59 -0.39 -1.41 3.99
N LEU A 60 -0.23 -0.17 3.51
CA LEU A 60 -0.16 0.16 2.09
C LEU A 60 0.61 1.46 1.94
N THR A 61 1.46 1.56 0.92
CA THR A 61 2.14 2.81 0.59
C THR A 61 1.59 3.33 -0.73
N LEU A 62 1.16 4.59 -0.75
CA LEU A 62 0.74 5.31 -1.94
C LEU A 62 1.83 6.30 -2.30
N ILE A 63 2.36 6.20 -3.52
CA ILE A 63 3.39 7.10 -4.02
C ILE A 63 2.77 8.03 -5.05
N LEU A 64 2.93 9.35 -4.83
CA LEU A 64 2.52 10.36 -5.79
C LEU A 64 3.78 11.07 -6.31
N TYR A 65 3.85 11.24 -7.62
CA TYR A 65 4.99 11.93 -8.24
C TYR A 65 4.51 12.67 -9.48
N ARG A 66 5.18 13.80 -9.73
CA ARG A 66 4.87 14.66 -10.89
C ARG A 66 5.84 14.37 -12.02
N ILE A 67 5.28 14.21 -13.21
CA ILE A 67 6.03 14.10 -14.46
C ILE A 67 5.38 15.03 -15.49
N PRO A 68 5.99 15.26 -16.66
CA PRO A 68 5.43 16.19 -17.64
C PRO A 68 3.99 15.90 -18.05
N THR A 69 3.55 14.64 -17.99
CA THR A 69 2.18 14.27 -18.35
C THR A 69 1.20 14.35 -17.18
N GLY A 70 1.63 14.77 -16.00
CA GLY A 70 0.74 15.02 -14.87
C GLY A 70 1.16 14.36 -13.57
N LEU A 71 0.25 14.37 -12.62
CA LEU A 71 0.44 13.74 -11.32
C LEU A 71 0.10 12.26 -11.41
N LYS A 72 1.05 11.41 -11.07
CA LYS A 72 0.91 9.96 -11.12
C LYS A 72 0.81 9.38 -9.71
N ALA A 73 0.09 8.29 -9.57
CA ALA A 73 -0.07 7.58 -8.30
C ALA A 73 0.18 6.09 -8.49
N TRP A 74 0.94 5.51 -7.55
CA TRP A 74 1.24 4.08 -7.50
C TRP A 74 1.00 3.54 -6.12
N ILE A 75 0.40 2.37 -6.05
CA ILE A 75 0.26 1.61 -4.81
C ILE A 75 1.40 0.60 -4.73
N GLU A 76 2.08 0.60 -3.59
CA GLU A 76 3.23 -0.25 -3.32
C GLU A 76 3.07 -0.98 -1.98
N ASP A 77 3.64 -2.18 -1.89
CA ASP A 77 3.81 -2.94 -0.65
C ASP A 77 2.52 -3.06 0.17
N VAL A 78 1.46 -3.58 -0.47
CA VAL A 78 0.21 -3.88 0.23
C VAL A 78 0.39 -5.20 0.99
N VAL A 79 0.23 -5.14 2.30
CA VAL A 79 0.32 -6.32 3.16
C VAL A 79 -0.89 -6.40 4.06
N VAL A 80 -1.51 -7.56 4.12
CA VAL A 80 -2.54 -7.88 5.11
C VAL A 80 -2.03 -9.06 5.93
N ASP A 81 -2.04 -8.91 7.25
CA ASP A 81 -1.65 -9.97 8.16
C ASP A 81 -2.45 -11.23 7.85
N GLU A 82 -1.76 -12.35 7.73
CA GLU A 82 -2.37 -13.64 7.44
C GLU A 82 -3.52 -13.97 8.39
N ALA A 83 -3.35 -13.63 9.66
CA ALA A 83 -4.36 -13.85 10.69
C ALA A 83 -5.61 -12.97 10.51
N ALA A 84 -5.52 -11.90 9.72
CA ALA A 84 -6.64 -10.97 9.51
C ALA A 84 -7.26 -11.09 8.12
N ARG A 85 -6.82 -12.02 7.30
CA ARG A 85 -7.39 -12.22 5.95
C ARG A 85 -8.87 -12.61 6.02
N GLY A 86 -9.64 -12.23 5.00
CA GLY A 86 -11.06 -12.49 4.95
C GLY A 86 -11.92 -11.45 5.67
N ASN A 87 -11.33 -10.36 6.16
CA ASN A 87 -12.04 -9.30 6.87
C ASN A 87 -12.14 -7.99 6.05
N GLY A 88 -11.80 -8.02 4.75
CA GLY A 88 -11.90 -6.84 3.90
C GLY A 88 -10.80 -5.81 4.11
N VAL A 89 -9.69 -6.17 4.74
CA VAL A 89 -8.60 -5.24 5.05
C VAL A 89 -7.92 -4.73 3.77
N GLY A 90 -7.62 -5.62 2.84
CA GLY A 90 -6.99 -5.25 1.57
C GLY A 90 -7.89 -4.32 0.75
N GLU A 91 -9.18 -4.60 0.69
CA GLU A 91 -10.15 -3.75 0.01
C GLU A 91 -10.20 -2.36 0.65
N ALA A 92 -10.31 -2.29 1.97
CA ALA A 92 -10.39 -1.02 2.69
C ALA A 92 -9.13 -0.17 2.49
N LEU A 93 -7.94 -0.78 2.55
CA LEU A 93 -6.67 -0.09 2.29
C LEU A 93 -6.62 0.48 0.87
N ASN A 94 -6.96 -0.32 -0.12
CA ASN A 94 -6.91 0.11 -1.52
C ASN A 94 -7.93 1.21 -1.81
N LEU A 95 -9.14 1.10 -1.28
CA LEU A 95 -10.16 2.15 -1.45
C LEU A 95 -9.73 3.47 -0.81
N ALA A 96 -9.12 3.42 0.37
CA ALA A 96 -8.59 4.61 1.04
C ALA A 96 -7.47 5.26 0.21
N ALA A 97 -6.58 4.46 -0.36
CA ALA A 97 -5.50 4.97 -1.21
C ALA A 97 -6.06 5.61 -2.50
N ILE A 98 -7.06 5.00 -3.11
CA ILE A 98 -7.71 5.55 -4.31
C ILE A 98 -8.36 6.90 -4.00
N ASP A 99 -9.07 6.99 -2.87
CA ASP A 99 -9.71 8.23 -2.45
C ASP A 99 -8.68 9.33 -2.19
N GLU A 100 -7.57 9.02 -1.54
CA GLU A 100 -6.50 9.97 -1.28
C GLU A 100 -5.83 10.44 -2.57
N ALA A 101 -5.55 9.53 -3.50
CA ALA A 101 -4.99 9.88 -4.80
C ALA A 101 -5.91 10.82 -5.57
N ARG A 102 -7.22 10.56 -5.53
CA ARG A 102 -8.22 11.44 -6.15
C ARG A 102 -8.24 12.81 -5.49
N ARG A 103 -8.22 12.85 -4.16
CA ARG A 103 -8.19 14.09 -3.39
C ARG A 103 -6.98 14.96 -3.75
N LEU A 104 -5.84 14.32 -4.01
CA LEU A 104 -4.59 15.01 -4.33
C LEU A 104 -4.45 15.36 -5.80
N GLY A 105 -5.41 14.95 -6.64
CA GLY A 105 -5.49 15.37 -8.05
C GLY A 105 -4.91 14.38 -9.06
N ALA A 106 -4.60 13.16 -8.65
CA ALA A 106 -4.19 12.12 -9.60
C ALA A 106 -5.40 11.65 -10.42
N ASN A 107 -5.19 11.39 -11.71
CA ASN A 107 -6.26 10.92 -12.60
C ASN A 107 -6.40 9.41 -12.58
N ALA A 108 -5.36 8.69 -12.18
CA ALA A 108 -5.33 7.24 -12.16
C ALA A 108 -4.40 6.75 -11.07
N VAL A 109 -4.65 5.53 -10.61
CA VAL A 109 -3.80 4.84 -9.64
C VAL A 109 -3.36 3.54 -10.29
N ASN A 110 -2.07 3.28 -10.30
CA ASN A 110 -1.49 2.07 -10.86
C ASN A 110 -0.89 1.19 -9.76
N LEU A 111 -0.80 -0.08 -10.03
CA LEU A 111 -0.06 -1.04 -9.22
C LEU A 111 0.44 -2.17 -10.11
N THR A 112 1.41 -2.92 -9.64
CA THR A 112 1.80 -4.17 -10.27
C THR A 112 1.49 -5.32 -9.32
N SER A 113 1.09 -6.45 -9.86
CA SER A 113 0.79 -7.65 -9.09
C SER A 113 1.25 -8.88 -9.87
N ARG A 114 1.86 -9.82 -9.17
CA ARG A 114 2.27 -11.08 -9.80
C ARG A 114 1.05 -11.93 -10.10
N ARG A 115 1.12 -12.72 -11.18
CA ARG A 115 0.02 -13.60 -11.62
C ARG A 115 -0.39 -14.60 -10.53
N GLU A 116 0.58 -15.08 -9.75
CA GLU A 116 0.37 -16.08 -8.69
C GLU A 116 -0.50 -15.56 -7.54
N ARG A 117 -0.60 -14.24 -7.38
CA ARG A 117 -1.41 -13.62 -6.33
C ARG A 117 -2.88 -13.56 -6.75
N VAL A 118 -3.51 -14.72 -6.87
CA VAL A 118 -4.86 -14.88 -7.43
C VAL A 118 -5.90 -14.08 -6.64
N ALA A 119 -5.88 -14.18 -5.32
CA ALA A 119 -6.86 -13.48 -4.46
C ALA A 119 -6.72 -11.96 -4.55
N ALA A 120 -5.47 -11.46 -4.55
CA ALA A 120 -5.20 -10.03 -4.69
C ALA A 120 -5.66 -9.53 -6.06
N ASN A 121 -5.37 -10.28 -7.13
CA ASN A 121 -5.78 -9.90 -8.48
C ASN A 121 -7.29 -9.86 -8.63
N ARG A 122 -8.02 -10.77 -8.00
CA ARG A 122 -9.48 -10.73 -7.97
C ARG A 122 -10.00 -9.50 -7.26
N LEU A 123 -9.37 -9.14 -6.14
CA LEU A 123 -9.72 -7.93 -5.40
C LEU A 123 -9.55 -6.70 -6.27
N TYR A 124 -8.41 -6.56 -6.93
CA TYR A 124 -8.14 -5.38 -7.75
C TYR A 124 -9.17 -5.22 -8.86
N GLN A 125 -9.50 -6.30 -9.56
CA GLN A 125 -10.52 -6.26 -10.61
C GLN A 125 -11.91 -5.91 -10.06
N ARG A 126 -12.27 -6.47 -8.89
CA ARG A 126 -13.56 -6.21 -8.25
C ARG A 126 -13.74 -4.75 -7.86
N ILE A 127 -12.69 -4.08 -7.43
CA ILE A 127 -12.75 -2.67 -7.01
C ILE A 127 -12.47 -1.69 -8.14
N GLY A 128 -12.32 -2.16 -9.38
CA GLY A 128 -12.30 -1.31 -10.56
C GLY A 128 -10.98 -1.17 -11.29
N PHE A 129 -9.91 -1.86 -10.84
CA PHE A 129 -8.67 -1.88 -11.61
C PHE A 129 -8.84 -2.75 -12.85
N SER A 130 -8.27 -2.30 -13.96
CA SER A 130 -8.20 -3.09 -15.19
C SER A 130 -6.75 -3.33 -15.58
N ALA A 131 -6.49 -4.53 -16.09
CA ALA A 131 -5.15 -4.90 -16.55
C ALA A 131 -4.75 -4.05 -17.75
N ARG A 132 -3.49 -3.58 -17.74
CA ARG A 132 -2.92 -2.79 -18.85
C ARG A 132 -2.04 -3.70 -19.69
N ASP A 133 -2.04 -3.45 -21.00
CA ASP A 133 -1.17 -4.13 -21.93
C ASP A 133 0.19 -3.40 -21.96
N SER A 134 0.96 -3.62 -20.93
CA SER A 134 2.27 -2.99 -20.71
C SER A 134 3.23 -4.01 -20.13
N THR A 135 4.52 -3.79 -20.37
CA THR A 135 5.58 -4.64 -19.84
C THR A 135 6.43 -3.84 -18.86
N VAL A 136 6.69 -4.42 -17.70
CA VAL A 136 7.63 -3.85 -16.72
C VAL A 136 9.02 -4.40 -17.04
N TYR A 137 9.98 -3.49 -17.27
CA TYR A 137 11.39 -3.86 -17.47
C TYR A 137 12.18 -3.53 -16.20
N ARG A 138 13.10 -4.43 -15.84
CA ARG A 138 13.97 -4.22 -14.68
C ARG A 138 15.42 -4.41 -15.07
N LYS A 139 16.28 -3.53 -14.59
CA LYS A 139 17.73 -3.68 -14.67
C LYS A 139 18.30 -3.45 -13.26
N TYR A 140 19.04 -4.41 -12.76
CA TYR A 140 19.77 -4.25 -11.51
C TYR A 140 21.01 -3.38 -11.75
N VAL A 141 21.26 -2.48 -10.82
CA VAL A 141 22.37 -1.52 -10.92
C VAL A 141 23.30 -1.64 -9.73
#